data_6e4a749c326c29635f1b35e671717313
#
_entry.id   6e4a749c326c29635f1b35e671717313
#
_cell.length_a   1.000
_cell.length_b   1.000
_cell.length_c   1.000
_cell.angle_alpha   90.00
_cell.angle_beta   90.00
_cell.angle_gamma   90.00
#
_symmetry.space_group_name_H-M   'P 1'
#
loop_
_entity.id
_entity.type
_entity.pdbx_description
1 polymer ?
#
loop_
_entity_poly.entity_id
_entity_poly.type
_entity_poly.pdbx_seq_one_letter_code
_entity_poly.pdbx_strand_id
1 'polypeptide(L)'
;MRDMLSNKQVVLIGTVTLSGVTPGATSWVDTREFDAATLVLVTQTVTDAGTSAGFTFTAQHSDTTVAGDAAAIVAADAINGTIALTVTADGDDDKVIGGIGYVGSKRYLRLNGVGTTNTDAVVKVLAVLNKPHRAKTTFVGTAVAAT
;
A
#
# COMPACT_ATOMS: atom_id res chain seq x y z
N MET A 1 -15.26 -25.76 -6.68
CA MET A 1 -14.25 -24.98 -5.89
C MET A 1 -13.74 -23.86 -6.78
N ARG A 2 -13.90 -22.62 -6.38
CA ARG A 2 -13.34 -21.52 -7.15
C ARG A 2 -11.85 -21.43 -6.86
N ASP A 3 -11.05 -21.48 -7.91
CA ASP A 3 -9.61 -21.29 -7.81
C ASP A 3 -9.30 -19.86 -7.34
N MET A 4 -8.74 -19.75 -6.16
CA MET A 4 -8.34 -18.43 -5.61
C MET A 4 -7.16 -17.82 -6.36
N LEU A 5 -6.38 -18.61 -7.09
CA LEU A 5 -5.19 -18.14 -7.81
C LEU A 5 -5.54 -17.40 -9.11
N SER A 6 -6.63 -17.78 -9.78
CA SER A 6 -7.06 -17.13 -11.03
C SER A 6 -7.76 -15.78 -10.81
N ASN A 7 -8.19 -15.48 -9.58
CA ASN A 7 -8.97 -14.29 -9.25
C ASN A 7 -8.17 -13.19 -8.52
N LYS A 8 -6.87 -13.39 -8.32
CA LYS A 8 -6.03 -12.44 -7.58
C LYS A 8 -4.65 -12.32 -8.21
N GLN A 9 -4.09 -11.15 -8.11
CA GLN A 9 -2.67 -10.90 -8.40
C GLN A 9 -2.06 -10.21 -7.19
N VAL A 10 -0.89 -10.68 -6.74
CA VAL A 10 -0.13 -10.04 -5.66
C VAL A 10 1.12 -9.42 -6.26
N VAL A 11 1.34 -8.16 -5.97
CA VAL A 11 2.47 -7.37 -6.49
C VAL A 11 3.17 -6.69 -5.31
N LEU A 12 4.49 -6.86 -5.18
CA LEU A 12 5.29 -6.03 -4.28
C LEU A 12 5.47 -4.66 -4.95
N ILE A 13 4.87 -3.61 -4.39
CA ILE A 13 4.93 -2.25 -4.96
C ILE A 13 6.05 -1.40 -4.39
N GLY A 14 6.81 -1.92 -3.45
CA GLY A 14 8.06 -1.30 -3.02
C GLY A 14 8.43 -1.59 -1.58
N THR A 15 9.71 -1.32 -1.31
CA THR A 15 10.26 -1.17 0.04
C THR A 15 10.54 0.32 0.23
N VAL A 16 10.03 0.90 1.30
CA VAL A 16 10.20 2.32 1.61
C VAL A 16 10.97 2.44 2.91
N THR A 17 12.02 3.24 2.88
CA THR A 17 12.74 3.68 4.08
C THR A 17 12.21 5.06 4.46
N LEU A 18 11.68 5.18 5.65
CA LEU A 18 11.17 6.43 6.21
C LEU A 18 12.13 6.93 7.28
N SER A 19 12.35 8.22 7.32
CA SER A 19 13.14 8.88 8.36
C SER A 19 12.48 10.19 8.76
N GLY A 20 12.11 10.29 10.02
CA GLY A 20 11.47 11.47 10.58
C GLY A 20 10.21 11.88 9.83
N VAL A 21 10.08 13.17 9.60
CA VAL A 21 8.91 13.79 8.95
C VAL A 21 8.97 13.78 7.42
N THR A 22 10.02 13.21 6.83
CA THR A 22 10.15 13.17 5.37
C THR A 22 9.19 12.12 4.79
N PRO A 23 8.26 12.49 3.91
CA PRO A 23 7.35 11.53 3.30
C PRO A 23 8.09 10.55 2.39
N GLY A 24 7.65 9.29 2.40
CA GLY A 24 8.13 8.25 1.49
C GLY A 24 6.95 7.52 0.85
N ALA A 25 6.97 7.41 -0.47
CA ALA A 25 5.90 6.74 -1.21
C ALA A 25 6.42 5.49 -1.93
N THR A 26 5.55 4.48 -2.04
CA THR A 26 5.80 3.31 -2.88
C THR A 26 5.70 3.66 -4.37
N SER A 27 6.08 2.72 -5.21
CA SER A 27 5.73 2.79 -6.63
C SER A 27 4.21 2.71 -6.82
N TRP A 28 3.74 3.16 -7.98
CA TRP A 28 2.35 3.02 -8.37
C TRP A 28 2.03 1.60 -8.82
N VAL A 29 0.85 1.11 -8.45
CA VAL A 29 0.27 -0.10 -9.05
C VAL A 29 -0.88 0.30 -9.99
N ASP A 30 -0.92 -0.32 -11.16
CA ASP A 30 -2.00 -0.13 -12.14
C ASP A 30 -3.18 -1.06 -11.80
N THR A 31 -4.32 -0.48 -11.50
CA THR A 31 -5.53 -1.21 -11.11
C THR A 31 -6.54 -1.36 -12.26
N ARG A 32 -6.23 -0.87 -13.47
CA ARG A 32 -7.17 -0.78 -14.60
C ARG A 32 -7.87 -2.09 -14.97
N GLU A 33 -7.20 -3.23 -14.78
CA GLU A 33 -7.76 -4.54 -15.14
C GLU A 33 -8.44 -5.25 -13.96
N PHE A 34 -8.65 -4.56 -12.84
CA PHE A 34 -9.17 -5.15 -11.61
C PHE A 34 -10.30 -4.29 -11.03
N ASP A 35 -11.27 -4.92 -10.39
CA ASP A 35 -12.38 -4.22 -9.74
C ASP A 35 -12.02 -3.67 -8.36
N ALA A 36 -11.04 -4.27 -7.70
CA ALA A 36 -10.62 -3.86 -6.37
C ALA A 36 -9.14 -4.16 -6.14
N ALA A 37 -8.53 -3.37 -5.28
CA ALA A 37 -7.15 -3.56 -4.82
C ALA A 37 -7.08 -3.44 -3.30
N THR A 38 -6.15 -4.16 -2.68
CA THR A 38 -5.83 -3.99 -1.25
C THR A 38 -4.35 -3.74 -1.12
N LEU A 39 -3.97 -2.64 -0.51
CA LEU A 39 -2.59 -2.36 -0.12
C LEU A 39 -2.34 -2.94 1.26
N VAL A 40 -1.41 -3.86 1.37
CA VAL A 40 -1.02 -4.51 2.63
C VAL A 40 0.32 -3.95 3.08
N LEU A 41 0.36 -3.39 4.28
CA LEU A 41 1.56 -2.83 4.90
C LEU A 41 2.22 -3.88 5.78
N VAL A 42 3.49 -4.14 5.50
CA VAL A 42 4.36 -5.03 6.27
C VAL A 42 5.58 -4.26 6.74
N THR A 43 5.82 -4.22 8.04
CA THR A 43 7.03 -3.62 8.61
C THR A 43 8.20 -4.59 8.54
N GLN A 44 9.41 -4.07 8.34
CA GLN A 44 10.67 -4.81 8.56
C GLN A 44 11.34 -4.34 9.85
N THR A 45 11.61 -3.04 9.96
CA THR A 45 12.18 -2.42 11.15
C THR A 45 11.40 -1.18 11.50
N VAL A 46 11.22 -0.93 12.77
CA VAL A 46 10.58 0.27 13.32
C VAL A 46 11.40 0.74 14.50
N THR A 47 11.79 2.01 14.51
CA THR A 47 12.60 2.61 15.58
C THR A 47 11.94 3.89 16.08
N ASP A 48 11.88 4.05 17.38
CA ASP A 48 11.37 5.24 18.09
C ASP A 48 9.91 5.62 17.77
N ALA A 49 9.12 4.70 17.26
CA ALA A 49 7.69 4.92 17.01
C ALA A 49 6.87 5.08 18.31
N GLY A 50 7.31 4.45 19.38
CA GLY A 50 6.63 4.49 20.69
C GLY A 50 6.84 5.77 21.48
N THR A 51 7.85 6.58 21.16
CA THR A 51 8.15 7.86 21.84
C THR A 51 7.50 9.07 21.16
N SER A 52 6.98 8.88 19.98
CA SER A 52 6.30 9.89 19.16
C SER A 52 5.00 9.30 18.63
N ALA A 53 4.23 10.07 17.86
CA ALA A 53 2.99 9.58 17.26
C ALA A 53 3.20 8.47 16.19
N GLY A 54 4.47 8.04 15.96
CA GLY A 54 4.82 6.97 15.03
C GLY A 54 4.70 7.37 13.57
N PHE A 55 4.30 6.40 12.73
CA PHE A 55 4.14 6.57 11.30
C PHE A 55 2.68 6.49 10.90
N THR A 56 2.28 7.35 9.96
CA THR A 56 0.97 7.28 9.30
C THR A 56 1.17 6.96 7.83
N PHE A 57 0.48 5.94 7.36
CA PHE A 57 0.48 5.50 5.96
C PHE A 57 -0.90 5.75 5.36
N THR A 58 -0.94 6.58 4.32
CA THR A 58 -2.18 6.96 3.63
C THR A 58 -2.15 6.42 2.21
N ALA A 59 -3.24 5.80 1.78
CA ALA A 59 -3.38 5.39 0.39
C ALA A 59 -3.63 6.62 -0.48
N GLN A 60 -2.96 6.67 -1.63
CA GLN A 60 -3.10 7.71 -2.63
C GLN A 60 -3.47 7.10 -3.98
N HIS A 61 -4.31 7.81 -4.72
CA HIS A 61 -4.73 7.42 -6.06
C HIS A 61 -4.46 8.52 -7.09
N SER A 62 -4.41 8.15 -8.36
CA SER A 62 -4.21 9.08 -9.48
C SER A 62 -4.62 8.45 -10.80
N ASP A 63 -4.89 9.27 -11.82
CA ASP A 63 -5.05 8.81 -13.20
C ASP A 63 -3.71 8.77 -13.96
N THR A 64 -2.63 9.28 -13.37
CA THR A 64 -1.27 9.31 -13.94
C THR A 64 -0.27 8.75 -12.93
N THR A 65 0.96 8.49 -13.38
CA THR A 65 2.08 8.08 -12.50
C THR A 65 2.90 9.27 -12.01
N VAL A 66 2.47 10.49 -12.29
CA VAL A 66 3.16 11.71 -11.85
C VAL A 66 2.91 11.93 -10.36
N ALA A 67 3.98 12.12 -9.60
CA ALA A 67 3.89 12.25 -8.14
C ALA A 67 3.04 13.46 -7.69
N GLY A 68 3.06 14.55 -8.46
CA GLY A 68 2.28 15.75 -8.18
C GLY A 68 0.76 15.60 -8.35
N ASP A 69 0.33 14.57 -9.07
CA ASP A 69 -1.11 14.27 -9.30
C ASP A 69 -1.70 13.35 -8.22
N ALA A 70 -0.89 12.93 -7.25
CA ALA A 70 -1.32 12.04 -6.19
C ALA A 70 -2.30 12.73 -5.24
N ALA A 71 -3.45 12.15 -5.05
CA ALA A 71 -4.45 12.57 -4.05
C ALA A 71 -4.69 11.46 -3.04
N ALA A 72 -4.93 11.80 -1.78
CA ALA A 72 -5.36 10.83 -0.79
C ALA A 72 -6.74 10.27 -1.19
N ILE A 73 -6.94 8.96 -0.99
CA ILE A 73 -8.26 8.37 -1.18
C ILE A 73 -9.23 8.90 -0.15
N VAL A 74 -10.51 8.94 -0.50
CA VAL A 74 -11.59 9.29 0.44
C VAL A 74 -12.26 8.02 0.97
N ALA A 75 -12.98 8.14 2.08
CA ALA A 75 -13.63 6.99 2.71
C ALA A 75 -14.62 6.25 1.78
N ALA A 76 -15.22 6.97 0.83
CA ALA A 76 -16.11 6.38 -0.18
C ALA A 76 -15.39 5.45 -1.17
N ASP A 77 -14.09 5.66 -1.40
CA ASP A 77 -13.26 4.83 -2.27
C ASP A 77 -12.59 3.67 -1.51
N ALA A 78 -12.73 3.63 -0.19
CA ALA A 78 -12.12 2.65 0.69
C ALA A 78 -13.11 1.59 1.16
N ILE A 79 -12.68 0.34 1.16
CA ILE A 79 -13.46 -0.74 1.78
C ILE A 79 -13.47 -0.50 3.30
N ASN A 80 -14.67 -0.51 3.89
CA ASN A 80 -14.89 -0.19 5.32
C ASN A 80 -14.41 1.20 5.76
N GLY A 81 -14.21 2.13 4.83
CA GLY A 81 -13.82 3.50 5.13
C GLY A 81 -12.40 3.69 5.67
N THR A 82 -11.58 2.64 5.70
CA THR A 82 -10.18 2.72 6.16
C THR A 82 -9.31 3.35 5.09
N ILE A 83 -8.80 4.54 5.35
CA ILE A 83 -7.98 5.33 4.41
C ILE A 83 -6.52 5.45 4.84
N ALA A 84 -6.21 5.12 6.09
CA ALA A 84 -4.86 5.20 6.64
C ALA A 84 -4.58 4.04 7.62
N LEU A 85 -3.30 3.71 7.75
CA LEU A 85 -2.77 2.77 8.74
C LEU A 85 -1.73 3.50 9.60
N THR A 86 -1.62 3.11 10.86
CA THR A 86 -0.63 3.69 11.79
C THR A 86 0.28 2.61 12.36
N VAL A 87 1.53 2.97 12.57
CA VAL A 87 2.53 2.17 13.29
C VAL A 87 3.00 3.00 14.47
N THR A 88 2.73 2.56 15.69
CA THR A 88 2.92 3.35 16.91
C THR A 88 3.80 2.69 17.97
N ALA A 89 4.39 1.54 17.66
CA ALA A 89 5.24 0.83 18.61
C ALA A 89 6.54 0.36 17.96
N ASP A 90 7.65 0.47 18.68
CA ASP A 90 8.96 -0.03 18.24
C ASP A 90 8.98 -1.55 18.06
N GLY A 91 8.17 -2.26 18.83
CA GLY A 91 8.00 -3.71 18.69
C GLY A 91 7.14 -4.17 17.51
N ASP A 92 6.79 -3.26 16.59
CA ASP A 92 6.06 -3.61 15.36
C ASP A 92 6.97 -4.03 14.20
N ASP A 93 8.17 -4.52 14.52
CA ASP A 93 9.08 -5.14 13.56
C ASP A 93 8.50 -6.43 12.98
N ASP A 94 8.79 -6.71 11.70
CA ASP A 94 8.43 -7.95 10.99
C ASP A 94 6.94 -8.32 11.09
N LYS A 95 6.06 -7.32 11.12
CA LYS A 95 4.61 -7.52 11.26
C LYS A 95 3.82 -7.08 10.04
N VAL A 96 2.72 -7.76 9.82
CA VAL A 96 1.64 -7.25 8.96
C VAL A 96 0.79 -6.29 9.79
N ILE A 97 0.84 -5.01 9.47
CA ILE A 97 0.12 -3.97 10.21
C ILE A 97 -1.36 -3.95 9.83
N GLY A 98 -1.65 -4.12 8.56
CA GLY A 98 -3.02 -4.12 8.06
C GLY A 98 -3.10 -3.91 6.57
N GLY A 99 -4.31 -3.66 6.09
CA GLY A 99 -4.57 -3.40 4.68
C GLY A 99 -5.58 -2.29 4.47
N ILE A 100 -5.39 -1.54 3.38
CA ILE A 100 -6.35 -0.55 2.89
C ILE A 100 -6.95 -1.09 1.59
N GLY A 101 -8.25 -1.40 1.63
CA GLY A 101 -8.98 -1.83 0.44
C GLY A 101 -9.45 -0.64 -0.37
N TYR A 102 -9.31 -0.70 -1.69
CA TYR A 102 -9.66 0.36 -2.63
C TYR A 102 -10.63 -0.14 -3.68
N VAL A 103 -11.70 0.62 -3.89
CA VAL A 103 -12.75 0.39 -4.90
C VAL A 103 -13.05 1.64 -5.73
N GLY A 104 -12.20 2.65 -5.63
CA GLY A 104 -12.35 3.90 -6.38
C GLY A 104 -12.09 3.74 -7.88
N SER A 105 -12.35 4.79 -8.63
CA SER A 105 -12.31 4.80 -10.10
C SER A 105 -10.94 5.18 -10.69
N LYS A 106 -9.99 5.63 -9.89
CA LYS A 106 -8.67 6.04 -10.39
C LYS A 106 -7.81 4.85 -10.75
N ARG A 107 -6.99 5.02 -11.80
CA ARG A 107 -6.21 3.94 -12.38
C ARG A 107 -5.02 3.49 -11.54
N TYR A 108 -4.35 4.42 -10.88
CA TYR A 108 -3.11 4.13 -10.15
C TYR A 108 -3.32 4.30 -8.65
N LEU A 109 -2.71 3.39 -7.89
CA LEU A 109 -2.78 3.36 -6.42
C LEU A 109 -1.36 3.21 -5.86
N ARG A 110 -1.07 3.88 -4.74
CA ARG A 110 0.17 3.73 -3.98
C ARG A 110 -0.07 3.99 -2.50
N LEU A 111 0.91 3.66 -1.67
CA LEU A 111 0.93 4.03 -0.26
C LEU A 111 1.99 5.10 -0.03
N ASN A 112 1.64 6.14 0.72
CA ASN A 112 2.55 7.19 1.18
C ASN A 112 2.63 7.15 2.69
N GLY A 113 3.85 7.08 3.23
CA GLY A 113 4.10 7.09 4.67
C GLY A 113 4.80 8.37 5.10
N VAL A 114 4.49 8.82 6.29
CA VAL A 114 5.17 9.91 6.97
C VAL A 114 5.28 9.60 8.45
N GLY A 115 6.45 9.84 9.02
CA GLY A 115 6.69 9.69 10.44
C GLY A 115 6.66 11.01 11.20
N THR A 116 7.14 10.95 12.41
CA THR A 116 7.38 12.10 13.28
C THR A 116 8.87 12.26 13.52
N THR A 117 9.29 13.36 14.16
CA THR A 117 10.71 13.63 14.43
C THR A 117 11.36 12.45 15.17
N ASN A 118 12.53 12.05 14.73
CA ASN A 118 13.36 10.96 15.28
C ASN A 118 12.80 9.54 15.12
N THR A 119 11.80 9.33 14.27
CA THR A 119 11.31 7.98 13.95
C THR A 119 11.93 7.48 12.65
N ASP A 120 12.29 6.21 12.59
CA ASP A 120 12.79 5.54 11.40
C ASP A 120 12.04 4.22 11.18
N ALA A 121 11.75 3.89 9.94
CA ALA A 121 11.15 2.60 9.59
C ALA A 121 11.54 2.15 8.20
N VAL A 122 11.63 0.84 8.04
CA VAL A 122 11.67 0.19 6.72
C VAL A 122 10.42 -0.65 6.59
N VAL A 123 9.65 -0.39 5.55
CA VAL A 123 8.39 -1.07 5.31
C VAL A 123 8.32 -1.62 3.89
N LYS A 124 7.56 -2.70 3.73
CA LYS A 124 7.18 -3.27 2.42
C LYS A 124 5.68 -3.12 2.23
N VAL A 125 5.29 -2.85 1.01
CA VAL A 125 3.87 -2.77 0.64
C VAL A 125 3.57 -3.74 -0.49
N LEU A 126 2.59 -4.59 -0.25
CA LEU A 126 2.04 -5.52 -1.24
C LEU A 126 0.70 -4.97 -1.73
N ALA A 127 0.48 -5.03 -3.02
CA ALA A 127 -0.85 -4.82 -3.61
C ALA A 127 -1.47 -6.17 -3.93
N VAL A 128 -2.64 -6.44 -3.38
CA VAL A 128 -3.48 -7.59 -3.72
C VAL A 128 -4.58 -7.09 -4.63
N LEU A 129 -4.48 -7.42 -5.91
CA LEU A 129 -5.45 -7.02 -6.94
C LEU A 129 -6.50 -8.12 -7.07
N ASN A 130 -7.77 -7.75 -6.98
CA ASN A 130 -8.89 -8.67 -6.94
C ASN A 130 -9.80 -8.52 -8.13
N LYS A 131 -10.44 -9.62 -8.52
CA LYS A 131 -11.45 -9.69 -9.60
C LYS A 131 -10.92 -9.10 -10.91
N PRO A 132 -9.94 -9.73 -11.55
CA PRO A 132 -9.48 -9.27 -12.86
C PRO A 132 -10.62 -9.35 -13.87
N HIS A 133 -10.70 -8.38 -14.77
CA HIS A 133 -11.69 -8.34 -15.86
C HIS A 133 -11.50 -9.51 -16.84
N ARG A 134 -10.29 -10.07 -16.89
CA ARG A 134 -9.96 -11.31 -17.60
C ARG A 134 -9.29 -12.27 -16.65
N ALA A 135 -9.67 -13.54 -16.69
CA ALA A 135 -9.01 -14.58 -15.90
C ALA A 135 -7.50 -14.58 -16.23
N LYS A 136 -6.67 -14.39 -15.22
CA LYS A 136 -5.21 -14.51 -15.36
C LYS A 136 -4.84 -15.97 -15.12
N THR A 137 -4.29 -16.61 -16.13
CA THR A 137 -3.92 -18.02 -16.09
C THR A 137 -2.61 -18.30 -15.37
N THR A 138 -1.90 -17.25 -14.94
CA THR A 138 -0.58 -17.42 -14.32
C THR A 138 -0.48 -16.56 -13.06
N PHE A 139 -0.40 -17.21 -11.92
CA PHE A 139 0.10 -16.58 -10.71
C PHE A 139 1.63 -16.48 -10.85
N VAL A 140 2.09 -15.34 -11.27
CA VAL A 140 3.53 -15.05 -11.27
C VAL A 140 3.82 -14.23 -10.03
N GLY A 141 4.43 -14.84 -9.05
CA GLY A 141 5.03 -14.15 -7.91
C GLY A 141 6.25 -13.32 -8.30
N THR A 142 6.18 -12.65 -9.45
CA THR A 142 7.23 -11.76 -9.91
C THR A 142 6.93 -10.38 -9.35
N ALA A 143 7.89 -9.84 -8.62
CA ALA A 143 7.90 -8.42 -8.30
C ALA A 143 7.91 -7.65 -9.64
N VAL A 144 6.76 -7.25 -10.11
CA VAL A 144 6.67 -6.28 -11.20
C VAL A 144 6.72 -4.92 -10.53
N ALA A 145 7.92 -4.34 -10.48
CA ALA A 145 8.04 -2.93 -10.21
C ALA A 145 7.24 -2.20 -11.29
N ALA A 146 6.26 -1.42 -10.87
CA ALA A 146 5.60 -0.49 -11.79
C ALA A 146 6.65 0.54 -12.22
N THR A 147 7.01 0.53 -13.47
CA THR A 147 7.82 1.57 -14.11
C THR A 147 6.94 2.74 -14.51
#